data_cee3039baa21e279d4f7db1b388d5fa0
#
_entry.id   cee3039baa21e279d4f7db1b388d5fa0
#
_cell.length_a   1.000
_cell.length_b   1.000
_cell.length_c   1.000
_cell.angle_alpha   90.00
_cell.angle_beta   90.00
_cell.angle_gamma   90.00
#
_symmetry.space_group_name_H-M   'P 1'
#
loop_
_entity.id
_entity.type
_entity.pdbx_description
1 polymer ?
#
loop_
_entity_poly.entity_id
_entity_poly.type
_entity_poly.pdbx_seq_one_letter_code
_entity_poly.pdbx_strand_id
1 'polypeptide(L)'
;MTVFFMPFCRNASDLARRGLLALVAALLLGLCIAAGSAWAGSIEPAWGKLSSDEDAYVLSAEFNIDLGSHIEETVARGVPLYFVLELEITRNRWFWPGEHIAGRSITYRLAYIPLTRQYRLSSGSALHQNFATLTEALHVLGRTAALPIADRKELKPGETYQVALRLTLDRQQLPKPLQIDAIANKDWEIEAKVLRWQFVAPTAATQMMPTTSEREAK
;
A
#
# COMPACT_ATOMS: atom_id res chain seq x y z
N MET A 1 -58.96 -25.51 -58.20
CA MET A 1 -57.82 -25.81 -57.27
C MET A 1 -57.42 -24.50 -56.64
N THR A 2 -58.06 -24.20 -55.47
CA THR A 2 -57.95 -22.87 -54.80
C THR A 2 -57.09 -23.03 -53.58
N VAL A 3 -55.89 -22.44 -53.64
CA VAL A 3 -54.96 -22.46 -52.52
C VAL A 3 -55.31 -21.31 -51.57
N PHE A 4 -55.71 -21.67 -50.38
CA PHE A 4 -56.08 -20.74 -49.30
C PHE A 4 -54.80 -20.33 -48.57
N PHE A 5 -54.43 -19.07 -48.70
CA PHE A 5 -53.29 -18.47 -47.97
C PHE A 5 -53.80 -17.95 -46.64
N MET A 6 -53.43 -18.62 -45.52
CA MET A 6 -53.70 -18.13 -44.15
C MET A 6 -52.69 -17.05 -43.76
N PRO A 7 -53.12 -15.88 -43.31
CA PRO A 7 -52.21 -14.89 -42.77
C PRO A 7 -51.85 -15.32 -41.32
N PHE A 8 -50.55 -15.44 -41.09
CA PHE A 8 -49.94 -15.70 -39.79
C PHE A 8 -50.13 -14.46 -38.88
N CYS A 9 -51.12 -14.43 -38.02
CA CYS A 9 -51.31 -13.39 -37.02
C CYS A 9 -50.16 -13.50 -35.96
N ARG A 10 -49.13 -12.73 -36.11
CA ARG A 10 -48.13 -12.50 -35.05
C ARG A 10 -48.82 -11.74 -33.94
N ASN A 11 -48.99 -12.40 -32.78
CA ASN A 11 -49.55 -11.81 -31.58
C ASN A 11 -48.76 -10.56 -31.14
N ALA A 12 -49.40 -9.40 -31.23
CA ALA A 12 -48.81 -8.12 -30.76
C ALA A 12 -48.41 -8.15 -29.29
N SER A 13 -49.01 -9.03 -28.50
CA SER A 13 -48.71 -9.26 -27.07
C SER A 13 -47.31 -9.88 -26.86
N ASP A 14 -46.82 -10.71 -27.78
CA ASP A 14 -45.48 -11.33 -27.66
C ASP A 14 -44.36 -10.35 -28.01
N LEU A 15 -44.59 -9.43 -28.91
CA LEU A 15 -43.66 -8.34 -29.24
C LEU A 15 -43.53 -7.35 -28.07
N ALA A 16 -44.65 -7.00 -27.43
CA ALA A 16 -44.63 -6.13 -26.25
C ALA A 16 -43.95 -6.78 -25.05
N ARG A 17 -44.15 -8.09 -24.82
CA ARG A 17 -43.44 -8.84 -23.75
C ARG A 17 -41.96 -8.95 -24.01
N ARG A 18 -41.55 -9.22 -25.24
CA ARG A 18 -40.11 -9.27 -25.60
C ARG A 18 -39.45 -7.92 -25.47
N GLY A 19 -40.10 -6.84 -25.83
CA GLY A 19 -39.63 -5.47 -25.65
C GLY A 19 -39.44 -5.10 -24.18
N LEU A 20 -40.45 -5.47 -23.33
CA LEU A 20 -40.39 -5.24 -21.89
C LEU A 20 -39.27 -6.04 -21.23
N LEU A 21 -39.08 -7.31 -21.59
CA LEU A 21 -37.99 -8.15 -21.08
C LEU A 21 -36.62 -7.64 -21.49
N ALA A 22 -36.45 -7.16 -22.72
CA ALA A 22 -35.21 -6.55 -23.18
C ALA A 22 -34.88 -5.25 -22.42
N LEU A 23 -35.91 -4.43 -22.13
CA LEU A 23 -35.76 -3.20 -21.38
C LEU A 23 -35.38 -3.46 -19.90
N VAL A 24 -36.01 -4.45 -19.26
CA VAL A 24 -35.67 -4.89 -17.89
C VAL A 24 -34.27 -5.50 -17.86
N ALA A 25 -33.88 -6.32 -18.85
CA ALA A 25 -32.54 -6.88 -18.94
C ALA A 25 -31.48 -5.79 -19.16
N ALA A 26 -31.75 -4.79 -19.98
CA ALA A 26 -30.86 -3.64 -20.18
C ALA A 26 -30.73 -2.78 -18.93
N LEU A 27 -31.83 -2.59 -18.19
CA LEU A 27 -31.84 -1.86 -16.91
C LEU A 27 -31.05 -2.60 -15.82
N LEU A 28 -31.21 -3.93 -15.72
CA LEU A 28 -30.45 -4.77 -14.80
C LEU A 28 -28.96 -4.81 -15.16
N LEU A 29 -28.64 -4.90 -16.46
CA LEU A 29 -27.27 -4.84 -16.93
C LEU A 29 -26.61 -3.48 -16.63
N GLY A 30 -27.35 -2.38 -16.82
CA GLY A 30 -26.94 -1.03 -16.48
C GLY A 30 -26.68 -0.86 -14.98
N LEU A 31 -27.52 -1.46 -14.13
CA LEU A 31 -27.38 -1.44 -12.67
C LEU A 31 -26.16 -2.24 -12.20
N CYS A 32 -25.82 -3.35 -12.87
CA CYS A 32 -24.60 -4.13 -12.58
C CYS A 32 -23.31 -3.37 -12.95
N ILE A 33 -23.34 -2.51 -13.98
CA ILE A 33 -22.17 -1.69 -14.36
C ILE A 33 -22.02 -0.49 -13.43
N ALA A 34 -23.10 0.00 -12.84
CA ALA A 34 -23.10 1.10 -11.86
C ALA A 34 -22.71 0.64 -10.44
N ALA A 35 -22.53 -0.67 -10.18
CA ALA A 35 -21.89 -1.18 -8.98
C ALA A 35 -20.42 -0.77 -9.04
N GLY A 36 -20.15 0.50 -8.69
CA GLY A 36 -18.83 1.08 -8.61
C GLY A 36 -17.94 0.16 -7.79
N SER A 37 -16.79 -0.15 -8.33
CA SER A 37 -15.73 -0.87 -7.62
C SER A 37 -15.48 -0.10 -6.33
N ALA A 38 -15.86 -0.65 -5.19
CA ALA A 38 -15.38 -0.17 -3.90
C ALA A 38 -13.85 -0.34 -3.96
N TRP A 39 -13.15 0.74 -4.17
CA TRP A 39 -11.70 0.73 -4.24
C TRP A 39 -11.22 0.53 -2.81
N ALA A 40 -10.82 -0.68 -2.51
CA ALA A 40 -10.00 -0.96 -1.36
C ALA A 40 -8.72 -0.13 -1.49
N GLY A 41 -8.26 0.47 -0.41
CA GLY A 41 -7.04 1.25 -0.41
C GLY A 41 -5.83 0.40 -0.80
N SER A 42 -4.74 1.04 -1.21
CA SER A 42 -3.49 0.35 -1.53
C SER A 42 -2.28 1.06 -0.93
N ILE A 43 -1.26 0.29 -0.56
CA ILE A 43 0.06 0.78 -0.17
C ILE A 43 1.07 0.13 -1.09
N GLU A 44 1.62 0.93 -2.01
CA GLU A 44 2.54 0.46 -3.02
C GLU A 44 3.92 1.08 -2.83
N PRO A 45 4.99 0.28 -2.72
CA PRO A 45 6.33 0.83 -2.70
C PRO A 45 6.68 1.40 -4.09
N ALA A 46 7.05 2.67 -4.13
CA ALA A 46 7.55 3.32 -5.34
C ALA A 46 9.01 2.93 -5.57
N TRP A 47 9.81 2.99 -4.52
CA TRP A 47 11.20 2.52 -4.53
C TRP A 47 11.70 2.27 -3.10
N GLY A 48 12.81 1.51 -3.00
CA GLY A 48 13.52 1.28 -1.75
C GLY A 48 15.01 1.02 -2.02
N LYS A 49 15.86 1.56 -1.19
CA LYS A 49 17.31 1.42 -1.28
C LYS A 49 17.92 1.25 0.10
N LEU A 50 18.79 0.26 0.23
CA LEU A 50 19.65 0.09 1.39
C LEU A 50 21.04 0.63 1.01
N SER A 51 21.61 1.51 1.82
CA SER A 51 22.95 2.08 1.64
C SER A 51 23.79 1.89 2.88
N SER A 52 25.10 1.89 2.72
CA SER A 52 26.03 1.85 3.84
C SER A 52 26.37 3.28 4.24
N ASP A 53 26.21 3.59 5.51
CA ASP A 53 26.72 4.79 6.17
C ASP A 53 27.95 4.45 7.00
N GLU A 54 28.52 5.40 7.73
CA GLU A 54 29.78 5.21 8.48
C GLU A 54 29.72 4.00 9.44
N ASP A 55 28.65 3.89 10.24
CA ASP A 55 28.50 2.86 11.28
C ASP A 55 27.34 1.88 11.04
N ALA A 56 26.43 2.18 10.11
CA ALA A 56 25.20 1.44 9.94
C ALA A 56 24.80 1.27 8.47
N TYR A 57 23.91 0.32 8.22
CA TYR A 57 23.13 0.26 6.98
C TYR A 57 21.85 1.07 7.17
N VAL A 58 21.60 1.97 6.22
CA VAL A 58 20.46 2.89 6.27
C VAL A 58 19.48 2.63 5.13
N LEU A 59 18.19 2.66 5.46
CA LEU A 59 17.09 2.54 4.52
C LEU A 59 16.65 3.92 4.05
N SER A 60 16.49 4.06 2.75
CA SER A 60 15.68 5.13 2.14
C SER A 60 14.62 4.50 1.25
N ALA A 61 13.38 4.93 1.39
CA ALA A 61 12.25 4.35 0.67
C ALA A 61 11.12 5.35 0.49
N GLU A 62 10.28 5.08 -0.49
CA GLU A 62 9.06 5.85 -0.75
C GLU A 62 7.91 4.91 -1.09
N PHE A 63 6.74 5.19 -0.52
CA PHE A 63 5.49 4.46 -0.72
C PHE A 63 4.41 5.42 -1.22
N ASN A 64 3.62 4.96 -2.17
CA ASN A 64 2.35 5.59 -2.52
C ASN A 64 1.26 4.97 -1.64
N ILE A 65 0.55 5.81 -0.90
CA ILE A 65 -0.48 5.37 0.05
C ILE A 65 -1.82 5.94 -0.40
N ASP A 66 -2.74 5.04 -0.70
CA ASP A 66 -4.16 5.32 -0.89
C ASP A 66 -4.94 4.56 0.19
N LEU A 67 -5.63 5.28 1.04
CA LEU A 67 -6.39 4.67 2.14
C LEU A 67 -7.78 4.19 1.71
N GLY A 68 -8.28 4.70 0.58
CA GLY A 68 -9.67 4.56 0.20
C GLY A 68 -10.63 5.42 1.06
N SER A 69 -11.77 5.73 0.52
CA SER A 69 -12.73 6.69 1.11
C SER A 69 -13.19 6.33 2.53
N HIS A 70 -13.40 5.04 2.81
CA HIS A 70 -13.88 4.58 4.11
C HIS A 70 -12.89 4.86 5.25
N ILE A 71 -11.60 4.57 5.03
CA ILE A 71 -10.55 4.75 6.02
C ILE A 71 -10.21 6.25 6.16
N GLU A 72 -10.21 7.00 5.05
CA GLU A 72 -10.05 8.47 5.08
C GLU A 72 -11.15 9.15 5.92
N GLU A 73 -12.40 8.77 5.73
CA GLU A 73 -13.51 9.27 6.53
C GLU A 73 -13.37 8.90 8.01
N THR A 74 -12.89 7.70 8.28
CA THR A 74 -12.69 7.22 9.65
C THR A 74 -11.60 8.03 10.38
N VAL A 75 -10.47 8.32 9.72
CA VAL A 75 -9.43 9.18 10.35
C VAL A 75 -9.91 10.61 10.50
N ALA A 76 -10.68 11.14 9.56
CA ALA A 76 -11.28 12.47 9.64
C ALA A 76 -12.25 12.63 10.81
N ARG A 77 -12.90 11.54 11.24
CA ARG A 77 -13.72 11.48 12.46
C ARG A 77 -12.89 11.42 13.75
N GLY A 78 -11.56 11.42 13.67
CA GLY A 78 -10.64 11.43 14.81
C GLY A 78 -10.18 10.05 15.28
N VAL A 79 -10.49 8.97 14.54
CA VAL A 79 -9.98 7.63 14.85
C VAL A 79 -8.50 7.57 14.49
N PRO A 80 -7.61 7.21 15.43
CA PRO A 80 -6.19 7.05 15.12
C PRO A 80 -5.95 5.79 14.30
N LEU A 81 -5.13 5.90 13.27
CA LEU A 81 -4.63 4.79 12.47
C LEU A 81 -3.16 4.51 12.81
N TYR A 82 -2.79 3.25 12.80
CA TYR A 82 -1.43 2.81 13.07
C TYR A 82 -0.87 2.09 11.85
N PHE A 83 0.30 2.53 11.39
CA PHE A 83 1.01 1.92 10.28
C PHE A 83 2.31 1.33 10.76
N VAL A 84 2.65 0.17 10.24
CA VAL A 84 3.88 -0.52 10.60
C VAL A 84 4.75 -0.64 9.35
N LEU A 85 5.91 0.00 9.40
CA LEU A 85 6.99 -0.18 8.43
C LEU A 85 7.87 -1.32 8.92
N GLU A 86 7.94 -2.39 8.14
CA GLU A 86 8.75 -3.58 8.44
C GLU A 86 9.81 -3.75 7.36
N LEU A 87 11.06 -3.85 7.79
CA LEU A 87 12.17 -4.26 6.94
C LEU A 87 12.80 -5.51 7.51
N GLU A 88 13.05 -6.47 6.64
CA GLU A 88 13.70 -7.72 6.97
C GLU A 88 14.89 -7.97 6.01
N ILE A 89 16.03 -8.33 6.56
CA ILE A 89 17.24 -8.72 5.82
C ILE A 89 17.49 -10.19 6.08
N THR A 90 17.44 -10.99 5.03
CA THR A 90 17.68 -12.43 5.10
C THR A 90 18.81 -12.85 4.19
N ARG A 91 19.55 -13.88 4.60
CA ARG A 91 20.57 -14.52 3.79
C ARG A 91 20.03 -15.82 3.20
N ASN A 92 20.06 -15.93 1.87
CA ASN A 92 19.61 -17.15 1.20
C ASN A 92 20.59 -18.30 1.46
N ARG A 93 20.08 -19.46 1.88
CA ARG A 93 20.85 -20.69 2.04
C ARG A 93 20.29 -21.76 1.10
N TRP A 94 21.17 -22.49 0.43
CA TRP A 94 20.83 -23.49 -0.59
C TRP A 94 19.80 -24.55 -0.12
N PHE A 95 19.81 -24.98 1.16
CA PHE A 95 18.99 -26.10 1.64
C PHE A 95 18.04 -25.76 2.80
N TRP A 96 17.96 -24.50 3.26
CA TRP A 96 17.18 -24.09 4.44
C TRP A 96 16.39 -22.84 4.18
N PRO A 97 15.30 -22.58 4.94
CA PRO A 97 14.67 -21.26 4.97
C PRO A 97 15.73 -20.18 5.18
N GLY A 98 15.58 -19.04 4.52
CA GLY A 98 16.53 -17.92 4.64
C GLY A 98 16.85 -17.60 6.11
N GLU A 99 18.11 -17.40 6.42
CA GLU A 99 18.55 -17.00 7.76
C GLU A 99 18.20 -15.52 7.96
N HIS A 100 17.43 -15.23 9.00
CA HIS A 100 17.17 -13.85 9.41
C HIS A 100 18.47 -13.26 9.98
N ILE A 101 18.94 -12.15 9.39
CA ILE A 101 20.18 -11.47 9.80
C ILE A 101 19.87 -10.24 10.63
N ALA A 102 19.00 -9.37 10.11
CA ALA A 102 18.60 -8.14 10.76
C ALA A 102 17.18 -7.76 10.33
N GLY A 103 16.52 -6.95 11.13
CA GLY A 103 15.22 -6.41 10.80
C GLY A 103 14.85 -5.26 11.70
N ARG A 104 13.98 -4.41 11.20
CA ARG A 104 13.45 -3.29 11.96
C ARG A 104 11.97 -3.10 11.69
N SER A 105 11.23 -2.84 12.75
CA SER A 105 9.83 -2.47 12.71
C SER A 105 9.63 -1.11 13.35
N ILE A 106 8.92 -0.22 12.66
CA ILE A 106 8.60 1.13 13.16
C ILE A 106 7.11 1.35 13.02
N THR A 107 6.49 1.76 14.13
CA THR A 107 5.07 2.09 14.16
C THR A 107 4.88 3.60 14.04
N TYR A 108 4.05 4.00 13.08
CA TYR A 108 3.58 5.36 12.89
C TYR A 108 2.12 5.46 13.33
N ARG A 109 1.78 6.53 14.01
CA ARG A 109 0.40 6.83 14.41
C ARG A 109 -0.05 8.10 13.68
N LEU A 110 -1.10 7.97 12.89
CA LEU A 110 -1.78 9.06 12.19
C LEU A 110 -3.12 9.34 12.88
N ALA A 111 -3.36 10.58 13.28
CA ALA A 111 -4.62 10.99 13.90
C ALA A 111 -5.03 12.40 13.48
N TYR A 112 -6.31 12.61 13.22
CA TYR A 112 -6.89 13.93 13.05
C TYR A 112 -7.23 14.54 14.42
N ILE A 113 -6.91 15.81 14.62
CA ILE A 113 -7.19 16.56 15.84
C ILE A 113 -8.24 17.64 15.54
N PRO A 114 -9.50 17.43 15.91
CA PRO A 114 -10.59 18.35 15.55
C PRO A 114 -10.40 19.78 16.07
N LEU A 115 -9.78 19.91 17.26
CA LEU A 115 -9.56 21.22 17.89
C LEU A 115 -8.66 22.14 17.05
N THR A 116 -7.60 21.59 16.47
CA THR A 116 -6.66 22.35 15.64
C THR A 116 -6.92 22.16 14.14
N ARG A 117 -7.83 21.23 13.77
CA ARG A 117 -8.13 20.84 12.40
C ARG A 117 -6.88 20.39 11.63
N GLN A 118 -6.01 19.66 12.30
CA GLN A 118 -4.74 19.18 11.75
C GLN A 118 -4.61 17.67 11.87
N TYR A 119 -3.91 17.09 10.92
CA TYR A 119 -3.46 15.70 10.99
C TYR A 119 -2.12 15.64 11.71
N ARG A 120 -2.04 14.78 12.72
CA ARG A 120 -0.80 14.54 13.47
C ARG A 120 -0.24 13.19 13.13
N LEU A 121 1.00 13.19 12.66
CA LEU A 121 1.80 11.99 12.46
C LEU A 121 2.84 11.89 13.58
N SER A 122 2.93 10.76 14.23
CA SER A 122 3.93 10.46 15.27
C SER A 122 4.60 9.12 14.99
N SER A 123 5.91 9.08 15.22
CA SER A 123 6.75 7.89 15.09
C SER A 123 7.44 7.64 16.43
N GLY A 124 7.15 6.51 17.09
CA GLY A 124 7.69 6.23 18.42
C GLY A 124 7.27 7.25 19.46
N SER A 125 8.15 7.51 20.45
CA SER A 125 7.84 8.35 21.60
C SER A 125 8.14 9.85 21.43
N ALA A 126 8.81 10.27 20.35
CA ALA A 126 9.49 11.57 20.34
C ALA A 126 9.12 12.54 19.22
N LEU A 127 8.65 12.09 18.08
CA LEU A 127 8.41 12.99 16.94
C LEU A 127 6.93 13.10 16.62
N HIS A 128 6.39 14.32 16.77
CA HIS A 128 5.08 14.61 16.18
C HIS A 128 5.25 15.71 15.14
N GLN A 129 4.64 15.49 13.98
CA GLN A 129 4.51 16.48 12.93
C GLN A 129 3.02 16.73 12.69
N ASN A 130 2.64 17.99 12.50
CA ASN A 130 1.27 18.37 12.22
C ASN A 130 1.19 18.86 10.76
N PHE A 131 0.11 18.46 10.08
CA PHE A 131 -0.14 18.74 8.68
C PHE A 131 -1.53 19.33 8.52
N ALA A 132 -1.70 20.22 7.54
CA ALA A 132 -3.00 20.79 7.23
C ALA A 132 -3.93 19.81 6.52
N THR A 133 -3.35 18.90 5.72
CA THR A 133 -4.09 17.95 4.89
C THR A 133 -3.67 16.51 5.16
N LEU A 134 -4.59 15.56 4.91
CA LEU A 134 -4.31 14.13 4.97
C LEU A 134 -3.25 13.73 3.95
N THR A 135 -3.32 14.28 2.75
CA THR A 135 -2.38 13.99 1.66
C THR A 135 -0.94 14.33 2.05
N GLU A 136 -0.71 15.48 2.68
CA GLU A 136 0.63 15.86 3.18
C GLU A 136 1.11 14.88 4.25
N ALA A 137 0.24 14.49 5.20
CA ALA A 137 0.57 13.54 6.24
C ALA A 137 0.92 12.16 5.67
N LEU A 138 0.17 11.66 4.69
CA LEU A 138 0.42 10.39 4.02
C LEU A 138 1.71 10.44 3.18
N HIS A 139 1.99 11.55 2.52
CA HIS A 139 3.24 11.72 1.77
C HIS A 139 4.46 11.64 2.69
N VAL A 140 4.41 12.23 3.88
CA VAL A 140 5.50 12.15 4.86
C VAL A 140 5.56 10.76 5.52
N LEU A 141 4.40 10.15 5.82
CA LEU A 141 4.34 8.77 6.30
C LEU A 141 4.99 7.79 5.32
N GLY A 142 4.74 7.97 4.01
CA GLY A 142 5.28 7.13 2.96
C GLY A 142 6.77 7.34 2.68
N ARG A 143 7.42 8.37 3.25
CA ARG A 143 8.84 8.66 2.99
C ARG A 143 9.71 8.34 4.19
N THR A 144 10.71 7.52 3.94
CA THR A 144 11.75 7.19 4.91
C THR A 144 13.10 7.57 4.32
N ALA A 145 13.86 8.38 5.05
CA ALA A 145 15.19 8.82 4.62
C ALA A 145 16.23 8.44 5.69
N ALA A 146 17.30 7.78 5.26
CA ALA A 146 18.46 7.42 6.08
C ALA A 146 18.13 6.77 7.43
N LEU A 147 17.11 5.88 7.45
CA LEU A 147 16.72 5.16 8.66
C LEU A 147 17.75 4.08 8.98
N PRO A 148 18.44 4.09 10.13
CA PRO A 148 19.38 3.04 10.49
C PRO A 148 18.63 1.74 10.78
N ILE A 149 19.06 0.66 10.11
CA ILE A 149 18.39 -0.66 10.15
C ILE A 149 19.24 -1.70 10.87
N ALA A 150 20.54 -1.76 10.55
CA ALA A 150 21.47 -2.77 11.04
C ALA A 150 22.84 -2.17 11.26
N ASP A 151 23.58 -2.67 12.24
CA ASP A 151 24.96 -2.30 12.42
C ASP A 151 25.82 -2.86 11.27
N ARG A 152 26.87 -2.14 10.92
CA ARG A 152 27.77 -2.53 9.83
C ARG A 152 28.39 -3.91 10.04
N LYS A 153 28.53 -4.35 11.29
CA LYS A 153 29.12 -5.65 11.66
C LYS A 153 28.18 -6.82 11.46
N GLU A 154 26.87 -6.56 11.32
CA GLU A 154 25.85 -7.62 11.16
C GLU A 154 25.83 -8.22 9.75
N LEU A 155 26.21 -7.43 8.73
CA LEU A 155 26.30 -7.89 7.36
C LEU A 155 27.77 -8.13 6.96
N LYS A 156 28.06 -9.31 6.43
CA LYS A 156 29.41 -9.65 5.97
C LYS A 156 29.69 -9.01 4.62
N PRO A 157 30.82 -8.29 4.47
CA PRO A 157 31.19 -7.65 3.21
C PRO A 157 31.29 -8.68 2.06
N GLY A 158 30.75 -8.30 0.89
CA GLY A 158 30.75 -9.14 -0.31
C GLY A 158 29.65 -10.21 -0.35
N GLU A 159 28.91 -10.45 0.73
CA GLU A 159 27.78 -11.37 0.71
C GLU A 159 26.53 -10.71 0.12
N THR A 160 25.67 -11.55 -0.47
CA THR A 160 24.36 -11.12 -1.04
C THR A 160 23.24 -11.45 -0.06
N TYR A 161 22.39 -10.48 0.20
CA TYR A 161 21.23 -10.56 1.08
C TYR A 161 19.95 -10.29 0.31
N GLN A 162 18.85 -10.87 0.77
CA GLN A 162 17.50 -10.54 0.33
C GLN A 162 16.93 -9.51 1.31
N VAL A 163 16.45 -8.41 0.80
CA VAL A 163 15.78 -7.37 1.58
C VAL A 163 14.29 -7.38 1.23
N ALA A 164 13.46 -7.43 2.24
CA ALA A 164 12.01 -7.29 2.12
C ALA A 164 11.55 -6.07 2.91
N LEU A 165 10.79 -5.20 2.26
CA LEU A 165 10.27 -3.97 2.83
C LEU A 165 8.76 -3.92 2.63
N ARG A 166 8.02 -3.59 3.69
CA ARG A 166 6.57 -3.50 3.68
C ARG A 166 6.09 -2.38 4.60
N LEU A 167 5.06 -1.66 4.18
CA LEU A 167 4.30 -0.74 5.01
C LEU A 167 2.86 -1.25 5.07
N THR A 168 2.32 -1.44 6.27
CA THR A 168 0.97 -1.99 6.47
C THR A 168 0.16 -1.18 7.46
N LEU A 169 -1.17 -1.18 7.30
CA LEU A 169 -2.10 -0.71 8.33
C LEU A 169 -2.28 -1.79 9.40
N ASP A 170 -1.98 -1.48 10.66
CA ASP A 170 -2.22 -2.37 11.79
C ASP A 170 -3.65 -2.25 12.30
N ARG A 171 -4.51 -3.15 11.82
CA ARG A 171 -5.92 -3.20 12.22
C ARG A 171 -6.13 -3.64 13.67
N GLN A 172 -5.13 -4.28 14.30
CA GLN A 172 -5.23 -4.74 15.69
C GLN A 172 -5.14 -3.58 16.69
N GLN A 173 -4.57 -2.45 16.29
CA GLN A 173 -4.49 -1.24 17.09
C GLN A 173 -5.70 -0.30 16.93
N LEU A 174 -6.68 -0.66 16.12
CA LEU A 174 -7.94 0.08 16.03
C LEU A 174 -8.73 -0.03 17.35
N PRO A 175 -9.59 0.95 17.69
CA PRO A 175 -10.54 0.82 18.80
C PRO A 175 -11.40 -0.45 18.66
N LYS A 176 -11.66 -1.14 19.77
CA LYS A 176 -12.35 -2.46 19.76
C LYS A 176 -13.62 -2.55 18.90
N PRO A 177 -14.52 -1.56 18.89
CA PRO A 177 -15.70 -1.63 18.04
C PRO A 177 -15.36 -1.73 16.55
N LEU A 178 -14.31 -1.00 16.12
CA LEU A 178 -13.86 -0.98 14.72
C LEU A 178 -13.03 -2.22 14.34
N GLN A 179 -12.42 -2.90 15.31
CA GLN A 179 -11.70 -4.16 15.04
C GLN A 179 -12.66 -5.24 14.55
N ILE A 180 -13.89 -5.30 15.11
CA ILE A 180 -14.90 -6.27 14.68
C ILE A 180 -15.38 -5.94 13.27
N ASP A 181 -15.62 -4.66 12.98
CA ASP A 181 -15.97 -4.21 11.63
C ASP A 181 -14.84 -4.48 10.64
N ALA A 182 -13.59 -4.22 11.02
CA ALA A 182 -12.41 -4.46 10.19
C ALA A 182 -12.14 -5.95 9.85
N ILE A 183 -12.72 -6.88 10.58
CA ILE A 183 -12.68 -8.31 10.24
C ILE A 183 -13.78 -8.65 9.23
N ALA A 184 -14.95 -8.04 9.37
CA ALA A 184 -16.14 -8.39 8.59
C ALA A 184 -16.23 -7.61 7.27
N ASN A 185 -15.65 -6.41 7.20
CA ASN A 185 -15.79 -5.49 6.08
C ASN A 185 -14.45 -5.33 5.31
N LYS A 186 -14.51 -5.58 4.00
CA LYS A 186 -13.37 -5.43 3.09
C LYS A 186 -12.90 -3.99 2.91
N ASP A 187 -13.72 -3.00 3.25
CA ASP A 187 -13.35 -1.58 3.18
C ASP A 187 -12.18 -1.21 4.11
N TRP A 188 -11.84 -2.08 5.08
CA TRP A 188 -10.65 -1.99 5.92
C TRP A 188 -9.43 -2.72 5.35
N GLU A 189 -9.59 -3.38 4.22
CA GLU A 189 -8.53 -4.16 3.61
C GLU A 189 -7.70 -3.26 2.69
N ILE A 190 -6.51 -2.86 3.15
CA ILE A 190 -5.54 -2.15 2.33
C ILE A 190 -4.58 -3.19 1.77
N GLU A 191 -4.50 -3.25 0.43
CA GLU A 191 -3.51 -4.10 -0.22
C GLU A 191 -2.11 -3.51 -0.03
N ALA A 192 -1.29 -4.14 0.81
CA ALA A 192 0.08 -3.73 1.07
C ALA A 192 1.06 -4.60 0.27
N LYS A 193 1.69 -4.02 -0.76
CA LYS A 193 2.69 -4.72 -1.56
C LYS A 193 4.04 -4.77 -0.85
N VAL A 194 4.71 -5.91 -0.97
CA VAL A 194 6.06 -6.11 -0.43
C VAL A 194 7.07 -5.83 -1.52
N LEU A 195 7.98 -4.90 -1.27
CA LEU A 195 9.15 -4.68 -2.12
C LEU A 195 10.26 -5.64 -1.72
N ARG A 196 10.78 -6.42 -2.68
CA ARG A 196 11.89 -7.33 -2.46
C ARG A 196 13.00 -7.04 -3.45
N TRP A 197 14.25 -6.97 -2.96
CA TRP A 197 15.43 -6.81 -3.80
C TRP A 197 16.65 -7.50 -3.19
N GLN A 198 17.66 -7.67 -4.01
CA GLN A 198 18.96 -8.17 -3.57
C GLN A 198 19.86 -7.01 -3.19
N PHE A 199 20.58 -7.16 -2.10
CA PHE A 199 21.57 -6.21 -1.63
C PHE A 199 22.89 -6.93 -1.43
N VAL A 200 23.96 -6.40 -2.02
CA VAL A 200 25.32 -6.88 -1.81
C VAL A 200 25.99 -5.94 -0.83
N ALA A 201 26.44 -6.47 0.31
CA ALA A 201 27.13 -5.67 1.31
C ALA A 201 28.46 -5.15 0.76
N PRO A 202 28.71 -3.83 0.74
CA PRO A 202 29.90 -3.27 0.14
C PRO A 202 31.17 -3.72 0.85
N THR A 203 32.19 -4.05 0.07
CA THR A 203 33.55 -4.33 0.56
C THR A 203 34.29 -3.01 0.74
N ALA A 204 35.26 -2.95 1.66
CA ALA A 204 36.04 -1.74 1.95
C ALA A 204 36.69 -1.09 0.69
N ALA A 205 36.99 -1.89 -0.32
CA ALA A 205 37.54 -1.41 -1.61
C ALA A 205 36.52 -0.61 -2.45
N THR A 206 35.22 -0.89 -2.33
CA THR A 206 34.17 -0.21 -3.11
C THR A 206 33.84 1.17 -2.55
N GLN A 207 34.21 1.48 -1.32
CA GLN A 207 33.96 2.76 -0.66
C GLN A 207 34.98 3.85 -1.00
N MET A 208 36.14 3.48 -1.60
CA MET A 208 37.18 4.42 -2.00
C MET A 208 37.03 5.01 -3.42
N MET A 209 35.97 4.64 -4.16
CA MET A 209 35.69 5.28 -5.45
C MET A 209 34.66 6.42 -5.21
N PRO A 210 35.13 7.69 -5.19
CA PRO A 210 34.22 8.82 -5.29
C PRO A 210 33.52 8.71 -6.65
N THR A 211 32.22 8.92 -6.66
CA THR A 211 31.40 8.99 -7.89
C THR A 211 31.89 10.20 -8.71
N THR A 212 32.87 9.97 -9.56
CA THR A 212 33.35 10.95 -10.55
C THR A 212 32.37 10.94 -11.73
N SER A 213 31.23 11.58 -11.57
CA SER A 213 30.27 11.82 -12.68
C SER A 213 29.75 13.24 -12.71
N GLU A 214 30.52 14.22 -12.18
CA GLU A 214 30.16 15.65 -12.30
C GLU A 214 31.37 16.51 -12.64
N ARG A 215 32.10 16.16 -13.70
CA ARG A 215 33.09 17.07 -14.31
C ARG A 215 33.26 16.78 -15.80
N GLU A 216 32.20 16.93 -16.57
CA GLU A 216 32.32 17.20 -18.01
C GLU A 216 31.04 17.86 -18.49
N ALA A 217 30.83 19.12 -18.12
CA ALA A 217 29.99 20.07 -18.83
C ALA A 217 30.51 21.46 -18.54
N LYS A 218 31.54 21.84 -19.32
CA LYS A 218 31.93 23.24 -19.49
C LYS A 218 32.16 23.49 -20.97
#